data_8125c24e0361784137e933a49a46ff52
#
_entry.id   8125c24e0361784137e933a49a46ff52
#
_cell.length_a   1.000
_cell.length_b   1.000
_cell.length_c   1.000
_cell.angle_alpha   90.00
_cell.angle_beta   90.00
_cell.angle_gamma   90.00
#
_symmetry.space_group_name_H-M   'P 1'
#
loop_
_entity.id
_entity.type
_entity.pdbx_description
1 polymer ?
#
loop_
_entity_poly.entity_id
_entity_poly.type
_entity_poly.pdbx_seq_one_letter_code
_entity_poly.pdbx_strand_id
1 'polypeptide(L)'
;MRQQQAEAGDIVLLYGDGSEALTHPCLARAWAKSGADLRVPAPGQARKIAMLGSLDHVTRRLIVHASPTKRSSGFIAHLEQSDRLYGPKPGQPARPVVLVEDNGPIHTSRLSRAALASRAHWLSVEWLPKYAPEPNDIEAVRRDLKAHHLAHQTFADTGALDTAIHQAADALNQERMPLPLARRRISA
;
A
#
# COMPACT_ATOMS: atom_id res chain seq x y z
N MET A 1 -4.05 9.05 19.56
CA MET A 1 -3.14 10.23 19.61
C MET A 1 -2.62 10.62 18.22
N ARG A 2 -1.90 9.78 17.44
CA ARG A 2 -1.38 10.15 16.08
C ARG A 2 -2.49 10.44 15.06
N GLN A 3 -3.55 9.66 15.06
CA GLN A 3 -4.70 9.91 14.18
C GLN A 3 -5.33 11.28 14.40
N GLN A 4 -5.48 11.70 15.66
CA GLN A 4 -6.00 13.03 16.00
C GLN A 4 -5.08 14.15 15.50
N GLN A 5 -3.75 14.00 15.63
CA GLN A 5 -2.78 14.94 15.07
C GLN A 5 -2.86 15.02 13.55
N ALA A 6 -3.05 13.88 12.87
CA ALA A 6 -3.22 13.85 11.42
C ALA A 6 -4.54 14.53 10.99
N GLU A 7 -5.63 14.28 11.72
CA GLU A 7 -6.94 14.90 11.47
C GLU A 7 -6.93 16.40 11.72
N ALA A 8 -6.15 16.87 12.70
CA ALA A 8 -5.92 18.29 12.96
C ALA A 8 -5.00 18.94 11.89
N GLY A 9 -4.31 18.13 11.08
CA GLY A 9 -3.40 18.62 10.06
C GLY A 9 -1.98 18.91 10.57
N ASP A 10 -1.65 18.53 11.80
CA ASP A 10 -0.34 18.74 12.39
C ASP A 10 0.73 17.85 11.76
N ILE A 11 0.35 16.64 11.37
CA ILE A 11 1.23 15.65 10.75
C ILE A 11 0.56 15.01 9.53
N VAL A 12 1.34 14.34 8.68
CA VAL A 12 0.87 13.33 7.74
C VAL A 12 1.10 11.96 8.38
N LEU A 13 0.06 11.15 8.52
CA LEU A 13 0.16 9.80 9.06
C LEU A 13 0.01 8.78 7.93
N LEU A 14 1.05 7.99 7.71
CA LEU A 14 1.11 6.94 6.69
C LEU A 14 1.14 5.58 7.37
N TYR A 15 0.35 4.63 6.86
CA TYR A 15 0.41 3.23 7.22
C TYR A 15 1.12 2.47 6.11
N GLY A 16 2.30 1.95 6.37
CA GLY A 16 3.10 1.19 5.43
C GLY A 16 2.94 -0.32 5.62
N ASP A 17 3.08 -1.07 4.54
CA ASP A 17 3.18 -2.52 4.56
C ASP A 17 3.60 -3.09 3.20
N GLY A 18 4.13 -4.33 3.21
CA GLY A 18 4.54 -5.05 2.02
C GLY A 18 3.73 -6.33 1.78
N SER A 19 3.14 -6.47 0.59
CA SER A 19 2.46 -7.69 0.16
C SER A 19 3.02 -8.23 -1.15
N GLU A 20 2.45 -9.32 -1.66
CA GLU A 20 2.78 -9.90 -2.96
C GLU A 20 1.53 -10.02 -3.82
N ALA A 21 1.69 -9.88 -5.13
CA ALA A 21 0.70 -10.21 -6.14
C ALA A 21 1.26 -11.28 -7.09
N LEU A 22 0.37 -12.08 -7.66
CA LEU A 22 0.70 -13.17 -8.56
C LEU A 22 0.15 -12.89 -9.95
N THR A 23 0.83 -13.38 -11.00
CA THR A 23 0.29 -13.36 -12.37
C THR A 23 -0.93 -14.26 -12.53
N HIS A 24 -1.11 -15.25 -11.66
CA HIS A 24 -2.32 -16.07 -11.59
C HIS A 24 -3.44 -15.32 -10.85
N PRO A 25 -4.71 -15.66 -11.16
CA PRO A 25 -5.84 -14.93 -10.63
C PRO A 25 -5.97 -15.04 -9.11
N CYS A 26 -6.19 -13.92 -8.46
CA CYS A 26 -6.74 -13.89 -7.11
C CYS A 26 -8.27 -14.11 -7.23
N LEU A 27 -8.79 -15.15 -6.61
CA LEU A 27 -10.22 -15.43 -6.67
C LEU A 27 -10.94 -14.68 -5.55
N ALA A 28 -12.00 -13.97 -5.91
CA ALA A 28 -12.91 -13.32 -4.98
C ALA A 28 -14.33 -13.90 -5.17
N ARG A 29 -15.21 -13.67 -4.20
CA ARG A 29 -16.63 -14.03 -4.34
C ARG A 29 -17.28 -13.13 -5.38
N ALA A 30 -18.03 -13.72 -6.31
CA ALA A 30 -18.79 -13.02 -7.33
C ALA A 30 -20.22 -13.59 -7.43
N TRP A 31 -21.16 -12.72 -7.77
CA TRP A 31 -22.51 -13.13 -8.10
C TRP A 31 -22.57 -13.55 -9.55
N ALA A 32 -23.17 -14.72 -9.83
CA ALA A 32 -23.38 -15.19 -11.17
C ALA A 32 -24.72 -15.93 -11.27
N LYS A 33 -25.20 -16.13 -12.50
CA LYS A 33 -26.37 -16.99 -12.73
C LYS A 33 -26.04 -18.43 -12.32
N SER A 34 -27.05 -19.14 -11.79
CA SER A 34 -26.92 -20.55 -11.48
C SER A 34 -26.46 -21.32 -12.74
N GLY A 35 -25.44 -22.19 -12.60
CA GLY A 35 -24.87 -22.94 -13.70
C GLY A 35 -23.86 -22.18 -14.59
N ALA A 36 -23.52 -20.93 -14.27
CA ALA A 36 -22.47 -20.19 -15.00
C ALA A 36 -21.10 -20.85 -14.79
N ASP A 37 -20.30 -20.89 -15.87
CA ASP A 37 -18.90 -21.31 -15.78
C ASP A 37 -18.06 -20.14 -15.22
N LEU A 38 -17.56 -20.31 -14.00
CA LEU A 38 -16.75 -19.32 -13.27
C LEU A 38 -15.26 -19.65 -13.28
N ARG A 39 -14.82 -20.57 -14.13
CA ARG A 39 -13.40 -20.91 -14.23
C ARG A 39 -12.61 -19.76 -14.82
N VAL A 40 -11.50 -19.41 -14.17
CA VAL A 40 -10.54 -18.42 -14.67
C VAL A 40 -9.28 -19.16 -15.10
N PRO A 41 -8.82 -19.01 -16.36
CA PRO A 41 -7.61 -19.66 -16.83
C PRO A 41 -6.39 -19.24 -16.03
N ALA A 42 -5.55 -20.19 -15.63
CA ALA A 42 -4.30 -19.95 -14.91
C ALA A 42 -3.17 -20.79 -15.54
N PRO A 43 -2.75 -20.49 -16.77
CA PRO A 43 -1.77 -21.29 -17.50
C PRO A 43 -0.36 -21.13 -16.96
N GLY A 44 0.42 -22.21 -16.96
CA GLY A 44 1.82 -22.22 -16.60
C GLY A 44 2.08 -22.04 -15.09
N GLN A 45 3.23 -21.48 -14.75
CA GLN A 45 3.62 -21.22 -13.36
C GLN A 45 3.36 -19.77 -12.98
N ALA A 46 2.77 -19.57 -11.80
CA ALA A 46 2.61 -18.24 -11.23
C ALA A 46 3.95 -17.56 -11.00
N ARG A 47 4.08 -16.33 -11.49
CA ARG A 47 5.16 -15.43 -11.12
C ARG A 47 4.63 -14.41 -10.13
N LYS A 48 5.49 -13.96 -9.22
CA LYS A 48 5.11 -12.98 -8.19
C LYS A 48 5.88 -11.69 -8.31
N ILE A 49 5.25 -10.60 -7.87
CA ILE A 49 5.90 -9.32 -7.61
C ILE A 49 5.56 -8.86 -6.20
N ALA A 50 6.50 -8.16 -5.58
CA ALA A 50 6.29 -7.52 -4.30
C ALA A 50 5.57 -6.18 -4.52
N MET A 51 4.59 -5.88 -3.67
CA MET A 51 3.92 -4.59 -3.59
C MET A 51 4.24 -3.96 -2.23
N LEU A 52 4.98 -2.88 -2.25
CA LEU A 52 5.22 -2.03 -1.08
C LEU A 52 4.26 -0.85 -1.18
N GLY A 53 3.58 -0.54 -0.11
CA GLY A 53 2.57 0.51 -0.16
C GLY A 53 2.48 1.31 1.12
N SER A 54 2.00 2.55 1.00
CA SER A 54 1.61 3.40 2.12
C SER A 54 0.23 3.99 1.88
N LEU A 55 -0.58 4.01 2.94
CA LEU A 55 -1.90 4.61 2.96
C LEU A 55 -1.87 5.88 3.81
N ASP A 56 -2.20 7.01 3.22
CA ASP A 56 -2.44 8.25 3.97
C ASP A 56 -3.73 8.13 4.79
N HIS A 57 -3.63 8.36 6.08
CA HIS A 57 -4.75 8.22 7.02
C HIS A 57 -5.91 9.16 6.71
N VAL A 58 -5.62 10.41 6.39
CA VAL A 58 -6.61 11.47 6.19
C VAL A 58 -7.19 11.44 4.77
N THR A 59 -6.30 11.48 3.78
CA THR A 59 -6.72 11.55 2.37
C THR A 59 -7.16 10.20 1.81
N ARG A 60 -6.85 9.12 2.52
CA ARG A 60 -7.05 7.72 2.09
C ARG A 60 -6.34 7.37 0.78
N ARG A 61 -5.38 8.18 0.39
CA ARG A 61 -4.56 7.94 -0.80
C ARG A 61 -3.64 6.74 -0.58
N LEU A 62 -3.72 5.77 -1.47
CA LEU A 62 -2.83 4.62 -1.53
C LEU A 62 -1.66 4.94 -2.48
N ILE A 63 -0.45 4.79 -1.99
CA ILE A 63 0.79 4.85 -2.77
C ILE A 63 1.31 3.43 -2.88
N VAL A 64 1.62 2.97 -4.09
CA VAL A 64 2.12 1.62 -4.34
C VAL A 64 3.42 1.68 -5.14
N HIS A 65 4.39 0.90 -4.73
CA HIS A 65 5.60 0.57 -5.49
C HIS A 65 5.65 -0.93 -5.73
N ALA A 66 5.63 -1.35 -6.98
CA ALA A 66 5.81 -2.74 -7.36
C ALA A 66 7.28 -3.03 -7.65
N SER A 67 7.75 -4.20 -7.25
CA SER A 67 9.14 -4.62 -7.41
C SER A 67 9.21 -6.13 -7.71
N PRO A 68 10.11 -6.58 -8.58
CA PRO A 68 10.28 -8.02 -8.85
C PRO A 68 10.57 -8.84 -7.61
N THR A 69 11.16 -8.24 -6.59
CA THR A 69 11.56 -8.92 -5.36
C THR A 69 11.27 -8.08 -4.12
N LYS A 70 10.90 -8.74 -3.03
CA LYS A 70 10.70 -8.09 -1.72
C LYS A 70 12.06 -7.84 -1.06
N ARG A 71 12.69 -6.71 -1.39
CA ARG A 71 14.03 -6.32 -0.89
C ARG A 71 14.03 -4.88 -0.38
N SER A 72 15.08 -4.53 0.36
CA SER A 72 15.29 -3.16 0.88
C SER A 72 15.37 -2.10 -0.23
N SER A 73 15.87 -2.45 -1.43
CA SER A 73 15.88 -1.55 -2.58
C SER A 73 14.46 -1.14 -3.02
N GLY A 74 13.51 -2.07 -3.00
CA GLY A 74 12.09 -1.75 -3.25
C GLY A 74 11.52 -0.83 -2.18
N PHE A 75 11.84 -1.06 -0.91
CA PHE A 75 11.42 -0.17 0.17
C PHE A 75 12.00 1.23 0.02
N ILE A 76 13.28 1.35 -0.36
CA ILE A 76 13.91 2.66 -0.61
C ILE A 76 13.23 3.37 -1.78
N ALA A 77 12.96 2.67 -2.89
CA ALA A 77 12.24 3.26 -4.03
C ALA A 77 10.81 3.70 -3.63
N HIS A 78 10.14 2.98 -2.73
CA HIS A 78 8.85 3.40 -2.17
C HIS A 78 8.99 4.67 -1.29
N LEU A 79 10.04 4.77 -0.49
CA LEU A 79 10.34 6.01 0.26
C LEU A 79 10.59 7.20 -0.68
N GLU A 80 11.25 7.00 -1.83
CA GLU A 80 11.45 8.04 -2.85
C GLU A 80 10.14 8.52 -3.48
N GLN A 81 9.14 7.64 -3.62
CA GLN A 81 7.79 8.07 -4.03
C GLN A 81 7.14 8.93 -2.93
N SER A 82 7.32 8.55 -1.68
CA SER A 82 6.82 9.33 -0.54
C SER A 82 7.52 10.70 -0.45
N ASP A 83 8.83 10.78 -0.76
CA ASP A 83 9.57 12.05 -0.83
C ASP A 83 8.93 13.03 -1.83
N ARG A 84 8.53 12.54 -3.01
CA ARG A 84 7.90 13.38 -4.05
C ARG A 84 6.55 13.95 -3.61
N LEU A 85 5.80 13.22 -2.80
CA LEU A 85 4.46 13.59 -2.37
C LEU A 85 4.44 14.44 -1.11
N TYR A 86 5.23 14.06 -0.12
CA TYR A 86 5.19 14.61 1.23
C TYR A 86 6.50 15.25 1.70
N GLY A 87 7.60 15.01 0.97
CA GLY A 87 8.90 15.56 1.32
C GLY A 87 8.94 17.09 1.27
N PRO A 88 9.95 17.70 1.91
CA PRO A 88 10.14 19.14 1.93
C PRO A 88 10.19 19.71 0.50
N LYS A 89 9.46 20.84 0.29
CA LYS A 89 9.47 21.58 -0.97
C LYS A 89 10.05 22.98 -0.75
N PRO A 90 10.81 23.51 -1.70
CA PRO A 90 11.33 24.86 -1.59
C PRO A 90 10.23 25.89 -1.29
N GLY A 91 10.43 26.72 -0.26
CA GLY A 91 9.48 27.78 0.11
C GLY A 91 8.20 27.34 0.80
N GLN A 92 8.04 26.05 1.12
CA GLN A 92 6.90 25.55 1.88
C GLN A 92 7.35 24.91 3.19
N PRO A 93 6.69 25.20 4.32
CA PRO A 93 6.97 24.50 5.57
C PRO A 93 6.64 23.01 5.38
N ALA A 94 7.62 22.15 5.67
CA ALA A 94 7.41 20.70 5.64
C ALA A 94 6.49 20.29 6.79
N ARG A 95 5.40 19.58 6.47
CA ARG A 95 4.59 18.92 7.49
C ARG A 95 5.31 17.64 7.92
N PRO A 96 5.50 17.40 9.23
CA PRO A 96 6.10 16.18 9.71
C PRO A 96 5.29 14.94 9.24
N VAL A 97 5.99 13.92 8.77
CA VAL A 97 5.39 12.65 8.35
C VAL A 97 5.72 11.58 9.38
N VAL A 98 4.72 10.83 9.80
CA VAL A 98 4.86 9.64 10.63
C VAL A 98 4.47 8.44 9.80
N LEU A 99 5.42 7.54 9.57
CA LEU A 99 5.21 6.27 8.88
C LEU A 99 5.09 5.16 9.93
N VAL A 100 3.94 4.52 9.99
CA VAL A 100 3.72 3.31 10.80
C VAL A 100 4.07 2.11 9.93
N GLU A 101 5.04 1.29 10.37
CA GLU A 101 5.60 0.20 9.56
C GLU A 101 5.90 -1.03 10.42
N ASP A 102 5.92 -2.21 9.82
CA ASP A 102 6.33 -3.42 10.50
C ASP A 102 7.87 -3.49 10.69
N ASN A 103 8.30 -4.34 11.64
CA ASN A 103 9.71 -4.59 11.92
C ASN A 103 10.35 -5.61 10.96
N GLY A 104 9.83 -5.77 9.74
CA GLY A 104 10.35 -6.73 8.78
C GLY A 104 11.81 -6.49 8.38
N PRO A 105 12.54 -7.53 7.96
CA PRO A 105 13.97 -7.42 7.62
C PRO A 105 14.24 -6.39 6.51
N ILE A 106 13.33 -6.22 5.57
CA ILE A 106 13.48 -5.25 4.47
C ILE A 106 13.39 -3.80 4.95
N HIS A 107 12.64 -3.54 6.03
CA HIS A 107 12.46 -2.22 6.63
C HIS A 107 13.58 -1.89 7.62
N THR A 108 14.14 -2.90 8.29
CA THR A 108 15.15 -2.74 9.35
C THR A 108 16.58 -3.02 8.88
N SER A 109 16.82 -3.30 7.61
CA SER A 109 18.15 -3.52 7.05
C SER A 109 19.04 -2.28 7.20
N ARG A 110 20.36 -2.47 7.09
CA ARG A 110 21.32 -1.35 7.13
C ARG A 110 21.02 -0.30 6.05
N LEU A 111 20.67 -0.72 4.84
CA LEU A 111 20.31 0.18 3.74
C LEU A 111 19.04 0.96 4.04
N SER A 112 17.99 0.28 4.51
CA SER A 112 16.72 0.92 4.86
C SER A 112 16.86 1.90 6.00
N ARG A 113 17.63 1.54 7.05
CA ARG A 113 17.94 2.46 8.15
C ARG A 113 18.70 3.70 7.69
N ALA A 114 19.68 3.56 6.79
CA ALA A 114 20.39 4.70 6.23
C ALA A 114 19.45 5.61 5.42
N ALA A 115 18.57 5.03 4.61
CA ALA A 115 17.58 5.77 3.84
C ALA A 115 16.55 6.49 4.73
N LEU A 116 16.14 5.89 5.85
CA LEU A 116 15.27 6.54 6.84
C LEU A 116 16.01 7.64 7.59
N ALA A 117 17.26 7.42 7.98
CA ALA A 117 18.08 8.40 8.68
C ALA A 117 18.31 9.67 7.85
N SER A 118 18.50 9.56 6.53
CA SER A 118 18.62 10.72 5.64
C SER A 118 17.34 11.57 5.58
N ARG A 119 16.20 11.04 5.96
CA ARG A 119 14.87 11.67 5.99
C ARG A 119 14.42 12.11 7.37
N ALA A 120 15.20 11.85 8.41
CA ALA A 120 14.81 12.05 9.81
C ALA A 120 14.40 13.51 10.16
N HIS A 121 14.76 14.49 9.33
CA HIS A 121 14.38 15.88 9.50
C HIS A 121 12.91 16.17 9.17
N TRP A 122 12.20 15.25 8.49
CA TRP A 122 10.77 15.40 8.16
C TRP A 122 9.97 14.10 8.30
N LEU A 123 10.62 12.92 8.26
CA LEU A 123 10.00 11.60 8.34
C LEU A 123 10.46 10.89 9.61
N SER A 124 9.53 10.45 10.42
CA SER A 124 9.77 9.54 11.55
C SER A 124 9.05 8.22 11.33
N VAL A 125 9.60 7.12 11.85
CA VAL A 125 8.98 5.80 11.76
C VAL A 125 8.52 5.35 13.13
N GLU A 126 7.28 4.89 13.22
CA GLU A 126 6.72 4.19 14.36
C GLU A 126 6.58 2.71 14.00
N TRP A 127 7.36 1.89 14.72
CA TRP A 127 7.39 0.45 14.48
C TRP A 127 6.22 -0.24 15.16
N LEU A 128 5.47 -1.04 14.40
CA LEU A 128 4.43 -1.89 14.98
C LEU A 128 5.05 -2.96 15.89
N PRO A 129 4.40 -3.27 17.01
CA PRO A 129 4.79 -4.41 17.82
C PRO A 129 4.78 -5.70 16.98
N LYS A 130 5.68 -6.63 17.30
CA LYS A 130 5.66 -7.95 16.67
C LYS A 130 4.31 -8.62 16.91
N TYR A 131 3.72 -9.17 15.84
CA TYR A 131 2.45 -9.91 15.89
C TYR A 131 1.19 -9.07 16.23
N ALA A 132 1.22 -7.76 16.04
CA ALA A 132 0.05 -6.89 16.17
C ALA A 132 -0.31 -6.22 14.82
N PRO A 133 -0.91 -6.95 13.86
CA PRO A 133 -1.33 -6.37 12.57
C PRO A 133 -2.56 -5.47 12.67
N GLU A 134 -3.35 -5.60 13.75
CA GLU A 134 -4.66 -4.97 13.92
C GLU A 134 -4.72 -3.44 13.76
N PRO A 135 -3.66 -2.66 14.07
CA PRO A 135 -3.69 -1.21 13.86
C PRO A 135 -3.32 -0.75 12.44
N ASN A 136 -3.08 -1.66 11.48
CA ASN A 136 -2.61 -1.26 10.16
C ASN A 136 -3.75 -1.14 9.13
N ASP A 137 -4.29 0.08 8.99
CA ASP A 137 -5.39 0.40 8.08
C ASP A 137 -5.15 0.04 6.60
N ILE A 138 -3.91 -0.09 6.18
CA ILE A 138 -3.56 -0.43 4.79
C ILE A 138 -3.98 -1.85 4.40
N GLU A 139 -4.09 -2.78 5.35
CA GLU A 139 -4.46 -4.17 5.04
C GLU A 139 -5.86 -4.28 4.43
N ALA A 140 -6.82 -3.53 4.98
CA ALA A 140 -8.19 -3.49 4.44
C ALA A 140 -8.20 -2.93 3.01
N VAL A 141 -7.44 -1.87 2.77
CA VAL A 141 -7.32 -1.23 1.45
C VAL A 141 -6.66 -2.15 0.42
N ARG A 142 -5.62 -2.89 0.82
CA ARG A 142 -4.96 -3.87 -0.07
C ARG A 142 -5.84 -5.07 -0.38
N ARG A 143 -6.64 -5.52 0.60
CA ARG A 143 -7.64 -6.57 0.37
C ARG A 143 -8.65 -6.11 -0.66
N ASP A 144 -9.12 -4.88 -0.54
CA ASP A 144 -10.04 -4.25 -1.47
C ASP A 144 -9.44 -4.14 -2.89
N LEU A 145 -8.21 -3.65 -3.01
CA LEU A 145 -7.46 -3.61 -4.26
C LEU A 145 -7.40 -4.98 -4.94
N LYS A 146 -7.03 -6.02 -4.19
CA LYS A 146 -6.92 -7.38 -4.73
C LYS A 146 -8.29 -7.97 -5.10
N ALA A 147 -9.32 -7.74 -4.28
CA ALA A 147 -10.63 -8.36 -4.45
C ALA A 147 -11.48 -7.70 -5.54
N HIS A 148 -11.32 -6.41 -5.78
CA HIS A 148 -12.18 -5.65 -6.70
C HIS A 148 -11.48 -5.22 -7.99
N HIS A 149 -10.15 -4.99 -7.95
CA HIS A 149 -9.43 -4.49 -9.12
C HIS A 149 -8.51 -5.53 -9.78
N LEU A 150 -7.98 -6.50 -9.02
CA LEU A 150 -7.07 -7.54 -9.54
C LEU A 150 -7.68 -8.94 -9.55
N ALA A 151 -8.89 -9.11 -9.01
CA ALA A 151 -9.55 -10.42 -8.95
C ALA A 151 -9.94 -10.93 -10.33
N HIS A 152 -9.94 -12.26 -10.47
CA HIS A 152 -10.37 -12.99 -11.67
C HIS A 152 -9.57 -12.67 -12.95
N GLN A 153 -8.40 -12.06 -12.82
CA GLN A 153 -7.54 -11.70 -13.94
C GLN A 153 -6.27 -12.55 -13.95
N THR A 154 -5.87 -12.97 -15.14
CA THR A 154 -4.60 -13.64 -15.41
C THR A 154 -3.72 -12.68 -16.20
N PHE A 155 -2.47 -12.52 -15.78
CA PHE A 155 -1.52 -11.62 -16.40
C PHE A 155 -0.47 -12.43 -17.17
N ALA A 156 -0.15 -11.98 -18.38
CA ALA A 156 0.80 -12.64 -19.25
C ALA A 156 2.21 -12.74 -18.63
N ASP A 157 2.60 -11.67 -17.94
CA ASP A 157 3.89 -11.58 -17.26
C ASP A 157 3.83 -10.62 -16.08
N THR A 158 4.98 -10.43 -15.42
CA THR A 158 5.11 -9.52 -14.27
C THR A 158 5.00 -8.04 -14.67
N GLY A 159 5.30 -7.67 -15.91
CA GLY A 159 5.14 -6.29 -16.40
C GLY A 159 3.66 -5.92 -16.57
N ALA A 160 2.86 -6.83 -17.15
CA ALA A 160 1.41 -6.67 -17.25
C ALA A 160 0.77 -6.57 -15.86
N LEU A 161 1.22 -7.41 -14.91
CA LEU A 161 0.77 -7.35 -13.51
C LEU A 161 1.15 -6.04 -12.83
N ASP A 162 2.38 -5.54 -13.04
CA ASP A 162 2.84 -4.26 -12.50
C ASP A 162 1.96 -3.10 -12.99
N THR A 163 1.73 -3.05 -14.29
CA THR A 163 0.84 -2.04 -14.91
C THR A 163 -0.56 -2.09 -14.32
N ALA A 164 -1.14 -3.30 -14.17
CA ALA A 164 -2.46 -3.49 -13.60
C ALA A 164 -2.54 -3.05 -12.13
N ILE A 165 -1.50 -3.29 -11.34
CA ILE A 165 -1.43 -2.83 -9.93
C ILE A 165 -1.48 -1.31 -9.86
N HIS A 166 -0.70 -0.60 -10.68
CA HIS A 166 -0.68 0.86 -10.69
C HIS A 166 -2.02 1.43 -11.16
N GLN A 167 -2.60 0.89 -12.22
CA GLN A 167 -3.94 1.27 -12.69
C GLN A 167 -5.02 1.03 -11.63
N ALA A 168 -4.96 -0.11 -10.94
CA ALA A 168 -5.86 -0.42 -9.85
C ALA A 168 -5.72 0.54 -8.66
N ALA A 169 -4.49 0.91 -8.31
CA ALA A 169 -4.24 1.89 -7.25
C ALA A 169 -4.76 3.28 -7.63
N ASP A 170 -4.57 3.69 -8.89
CA ASP A 170 -5.07 4.97 -9.40
C ASP A 170 -6.61 4.99 -9.43
N ALA A 171 -7.26 3.94 -9.92
CA ALA A 171 -8.71 3.80 -9.91
C ALA A 171 -9.27 3.88 -8.48
N LEU A 172 -8.67 3.12 -7.56
CA LEU A 172 -9.06 3.12 -6.16
C LEU A 172 -8.90 4.51 -5.51
N ASN A 173 -7.84 5.23 -5.83
CA ASN A 173 -7.62 6.60 -5.36
C ASN A 173 -8.67 7.55 -5.93
N GLN A 174 -9.03 7.42 -7.21
CA GLN A 174 -10.07 8.24 -7.86
C GLN A 174 -11.45 7.98 -7.25
N GLU A 175 -11.83 6.73 -7.02
CA GLU A 175 -13.09 6.36 -6.38
C GLU A 175 -13.24 6.95 -4.96
N ARG A 176 -12.12 7.14 -4.27
CA ARG A 176 -12.10 7.63 -2.88
C ARG A 176 -11.96 9.15 -2.75
N MET A 177 -11.58 9.84 -3.81
CA MET A 177 -11.42 11.30 -3.79
C MET A 177 -12.67 12.10 -3.42
N PRO A 178 -13.91 11.74 -3.83
CA PRO A 178 -15.10 12.51 -3.48
C PRO A 178 -15.65 12.21 -2.08
N LEU A 179 -15.31 11.10 -1.48
CA LEU A 179 -15.75 10.69 -0.16
C LEU A 179 -14.58 10.03 0.57
N PRO A 180 -13.86 10.76 1.43
CA PRO A 180 -12.98 10.09 2.38
C PRO A 180 -13.83 9.03 3.05
N LEU A 181 -13.43 7.75 2.95
CA LEU A 181 -14.20 6.63 3.46
C LEU A 181 -14.68 6.99 4.86
N ALA A 182 -15.98 7.23 4.97
CA ALA A 182 -16.60 7.37 6.27
C ALA A 182 -16.14 6.17 7.08
N ARG A 183 -15.50 6.41 8.21
CA ARG A 183 -15.08 5.35 9.12
C ARG A 183 -16.29 4.48 9.34
N ARG A 184 -16.35 3.28 8.77
CA ARG A 184 -17.26 2.26 9.26
C ARG A 184 -16.82 1.99 10.69
N ARG A 185 -17.45 2.64 11.64
CA ARG A 185 -17.49 2.15 13.02
C ARG A 185 -18.12 0.76 12.91
N ILE A 186 -17.30 -0.26 13.00
CA ILE A 186 -17.78 -1.59 13.35
C ILE A 186 -18.17 -1.42 14.81
N SER A 187 -19.47 -1.16 15.01
CA SER A 187 -20.06 -1.28 16.33
C SER A 187 -19.95 -2.75 16.70
N ALA A 188 -19.29 -3.02 17.82
CA ALA A 188 -19.21 -4.34 18.44
C ALA A 188 -20.59 -4.88 18.77
#